data_7753ddeeeb6b9531e7750b467e1e94d0
#
_entry.id   7753ddeeeb6b9531e7750b467e1e94d0
#
_cell.length_a   1.000
_cell.length_b   1.000
_cell.length_c   1.000
_cell.angle_alpha   90.00
_cell.angle_beta   90.00
_cell.angle_gamma   90.00
#
_symmetry.space_group_name_H-M   'P 1'
#
loop_
_entity.id
_entity.type
_entity.pdbx_description
1 polymer ?
#
loop_
_entity_poly.entity_id
_entity_poly.type
_entity_poly.pdbx_seq_one_letter_code
_entity_poly.pdbx_strand_id
1 'polypeptide(L)'
;MSEPRFTRPALWEDVLDLARRLNRQGARYVLVGGYALAAHGLVRMTTDIDIAVAPDPDNNRRWVAALAGLPDGVAAELAGEDDPFAGDLLHAIRINDEFTVDVMPSVAGVSFAILEQHAEQLLIDGEPIPVLDLQGLLDTKQQSERPKDQADAALLREALARLSPAPLLSPLDSGS
;
A
#
# COMPACT_ATOMS: atom_id res chain seq x y z
N MET A 1 -34.52 -5.22 10.80
CA MET A 1 -33.41 -4.34 11.19
C MET A 1 -32.10 -5.09 11.00
N SER A 2 -31.26 -4.67 10.09
CA SER A 2 -29.89 -5.19 10.04
C SER A 2 -29.14 -4.61 11.23
N GLU A 3 -28.45 -5.46 12.00
CA GLU A 3 -27.57 -5.01 13.06
C GLU A 3 -26.49 -4.09 12.47
N PRO A 4 -26.08 -3.03 13.18
CA PRO A 4 -24.99 -2.19 12.72
C PRO A 4 -23.72 -3.03 12.56
N ARG A 5 -23.19 -3.08 11.35
CA ARG A 5 -21.92 -3.77 11.08
C ARG A 5 -20.80 -2.85 11.55
N PHE A 6 -20.05 -3.33 12.53
CA PHE A 6 -18.88 -2.61 13.03
C PHE A 6 -17.64 -3.06 12.27
N THR A 7 -16.95 -2.10 11.66
CA THR A 7 -15.64 -2.33 11.08
C THR A 7 -14.61 -2.43 12.20
N ARG A 8 -13.89 -3.54 12.25
CA ARG A 8 -12.80 -3.71 13.20
C ARG A 8 -11.47 -3.25 12.59
N PRO A 9 -10.46 -2.95 13.42
CA PRO A 9 -9.10 -2.74 12.91
C PRO A 9 -8.60 -3.96 12.12
N ALA A 10 -7.92 -3.70 11.01
CA ALA A 10 -7.28 -4.74 10.24
C ALA A 10 -6.08 -5.34 10.99
N LEU A 11 -5.84 -6.62 10.75
CA LEU A 11 -4.70 -7.38 11.27
C LEU A 11 -3.82 -7.86 10.12
N TRP A 12 -2.62 -8.36 10.43
CA TRP A 12 -1.74 -8.94 9.41
C TRP A 12 -2.39 -10.12 8.67
N GLU A 13 -3.17 -10.92 9.34
CA GLU A 13 -3.93 -12.01 8.72
C GLU A 13 -4.88 -11.48 7.64
N ASP A 14 -5.45 -10.29 7.85
CA ASP A 14 -6.32 -9.64 6.86
C ASP A 14 -5.51 -9.16 5.65
N VAL A 15 -4.32 -8.62 5.86
CA VAL A 15 -3.40 -8.24 4.77
C VAL A 15 -3.05 -9.46 3.91
N LEU A 16 -2.72 -10.58 4.55
CA LEU A 16 -2.41 -11.83 3.87
C LEU A 16 -3.60 -12.36 3.08
N ASP A 17 -4.78 -12.38 3.69
CA ASP A 17 -6.00 -12.84 3.02
C ASP A 17 -6.34 -11.97 1.82
N LEU A 18 -6.26 -10.65 1.98
CA LEU A 18 -6.47 -9.69 0.89
C LEU A 18 -5.47 -9.91 -0.25
N ALA A 19 -4.19 -10.05 0.07
CA ALA A 19 -3.14 -10.30 -0.92
C ALA A 19 -3.39 -11.61 -1.69
N ARG A 20 -3.78 -12.67 -1.01
CA ARG A 20 -4.14 -13.94 -1.65
C ARG A 20 -5.28 -13.78 -2.64
N ARG A 21 -6.31 -13.02 -2.26
CA ARG A 21 -7.48 -12.75 -3.12
C ARG A 21 -7.08 -11.94 -4.35
N LEU A 22 -6.29 -10.87 -4.16
CA LEU A 22 -5.78 -10.04 -5.24
C LEU A 22 -4.88 -10.85 -6.20
N ASN A 23 -3.99 -11.66 -5.66
CA ASN A 23 -3.09 -12.51 -6.45
C ASN A 23 -3.86 -13.55 -7.27
N ARG A 24 -4.90 -14.19 -6.70
CA ARG A 24 -5.74 -15.15 -7.43
C ARG A 24 -6.47 -14.52 -8.59
N GLN A 25 -6.88 -13.27 -8.47
CA GLN A 25 -7.54 -12.53 -9.56
C GLN A 25 -6.55 -11.97 -10.57
N GLY A 26 -5.25 -12.06 -10.32
CA GLY A 26 -4.22 -11.46 -11.15
C GLY A 26 -4.27 -9.94 -11.13
N ALA A 27 -4.76 -9.36 -10.05
CA ALA A 27 -4.83 -7.91 -9.90
C ALA A 27 -3.43 -7.29 -9.79
N ARG A 28 -3.23 -6.15 -10.43
CA ARG A 28 -2.03 -5.32 -10.28
C ARG A 28 -2.27 -4.35 -9.14
N TYR A 29 -1.49 -4.49 -8.08
CA TYR A 29 -1.60 -3.67 -6.88
C TYR A 29 -0.25 -3.51 -6.20
N VAL A 30 -0.15 -2.54 -5.33
CA VAL A 30 1.02 -2.32 -4.45
C VAL A 30 0.49 -1.97 -3.06
N LEU A 31 0.98 -2.68 -2.05
CA LEU A 31 0.70 -2.35 -0.65
C LEU A 31 1.41 -1.05 -0.30
N VAL A 32 0.68 -0.08 0.20
CA VAL A 32 1.17 1.24 0.60
C VAL A 32 0.74 1.55 2.03
N GLY A 33 1.04 2.74 2.53
CA GLY A 33 0.57 3.18 3.83
C GLY A 33 1.19 2.47 5.02
N GLY A 34 0.46 2.40 6.12
CA GLY A 34 0.97 1.91 7.40
C GLY A 34 1.43 0.45 7.38
N TYR A 35 0.72 -0.43 6.68
CA TYR A 35 1.14 -1.83 6.55
C TYR A 35 2.37 -2.02 5.67
N ALA A 36 2.59 -1.14 4.69
CA ALA A 36 3.84 -1.14 3.93
C ALA A 36 5.03 -0.74 4.82
N LEU A 37 4.86 0.27 5.67
CA LEU A 37 5.87 0.64 6.67
C LEU A 37 6.16 -0.54 7.61
N ALA A 38 5.13 -1.19 8.12
CA ALA A 38 5.28 -2.35 8.99
C ALA A 38 5.98 -3.54 8.30
N ALA A 39 5.72 -3.75 7.01
CA ALA A 39 6.38 -4.79 6.21
C ALA A 39 7.90 -4.55 6.12
N HIS A 40 8.34 -3.31 6.19
CA HIS A 40 9.76 -2.93 6.25
C HIS A 40 10.32 -2.86 7.67
N GLY A 41 9.56 -3.30 8.67
CA GLY A 41 9.99 -3.33 10.07
C GLY A 41 9.84 -1.99 10.80
N LEU A 42 9.16 -1.01 10.21
CA LEU A 42 8.90 0.27 10.87
C LEU A 42 7.63 0.18 11.69
N VAL A 43 7.76 0.35 13.01
CA VAL A 43 6.63 0.22 13.94
C VAL A 43 5.72 1.43 13.81
N ARG A 44 4.46 1.16 13.48
CA ARG A 44 3.42 2.15 13.41
C ARG A 44 2.05 1.53 13.65
N MET A 45 1.21 2.25 14.38
CA MET A 45 -0.20 1.86 14.51
C MET A 45 -0.95 2.18 13.21
N THR A 46 -1.59 1.17 12.66
CA THR A 46 -2.47 1.30 11.50
C THR A 46 -3.72 0.44 11.72
N THR A 47 -4.85 0.94 11.28
CA THR A 47 -6.15 0.27 11.40
C THR A 47 -6.73 -0.15 10.05
N ASP A 48 -6.24 0.46 8.97
CA ASP A 48 -6.75 0.27 7.61
C ASP A 48 -5.65 -0.29 6.71
N ILE A 49 -6.07 -1.05 5.69
CA ILE A 49 -5.16 -1.53 4.66
C ILE A 49 -5.25 -0.57 3.48
N ASP A 50 -4.10 -0.05 3.03
CA ASP A 50 -4.00 0.84 1.88
C ASP A 50 -3.33 0.11 0.72
N ILE A 51 -4.00 0.06 -0.42
CA ILE A 51 -3.43 -0.47 -1.66
C ILE A 51 -3.56 0.54 -2.80
N ALA A 52 -2.52 0.62 -3.61
CA ALA A 52 -2.60 1.30 -4.91
C ALA A 52 -2.88 0.25 -5.98
N VAL A 53 -3.69 0.60 -6.98
CA VAL A 53 -4.08 -0.29 -8.08
C VAL A 53 -3.93 0.40 -9.43
N ALA A 54 -3.63 -0.39 -10.47
CA ALA A 54 -3.72 0.11 -11.83
C ALA A 54 -5.19 0.43 -12.16
N PRO A 55 -5.51 1.65 -12.60
CA PRO A 55 -6.89 2.09 -12.76
C PRO A 55 -7.51 1.78 -14.13
N ASP A 56 -6.95 0.84 -14.90
CA ASP A 56 -7.53 0.42 -16.17
C ASP A 56 -8.74 -0.51 -15.97
N PRO A 57 -9.67 -0.58 -16.92
CA PRO A 57 -10.92 -1.34 -16.77
C PRO A 57 -10.71 -2.82 -16.44
N ASP A 58 -9.74 -3.48 -17.06
CA ASP A 58 -9.46 -4.89 -16.82
C ASP A 58 -8.98 -5.11 -15.37
N ASN A 59 -8.04 -4.30 -14.91
CA ASN A 59 -7.53 -4.39 -13.55
C ASN A 59 -8.60 -3.99 -12.52
N ASN A 60 -9.45 -3.02 -12.84
CA ASN A 60 -10.56 -2.63 -11.95
C ASN A 60 -11.49 -3.81 -11.71
N ARG A 61 -11.84 -4.57 -12.73
CA ARG A 61 -12.64 -5.79 -12.56
C ARG A 61 -11.94 -6.81 -11.66
N ARG A 62 -10.62 -6.94 -11.78
CA ARG A 62 -9.83 -7.89 -10.99
C ARG A 62 -9.78 -7.54 -9.51
N TRP A 63 -9.46 -6.29 -9.17
CA TRP A 63 -9.40 -5.92 -7.76
C TRP A 63 -10.79 -5.86 -7.12
N VAL A 64 -11.82 -5.45 -7.87
CA VAL A 64 -13.20 -5.49 -7.37
C VAL A 64 -13.62 -6.92 -7.07
N ALA A 65 -13.35 -7.88 -7.97
CA ALA A 65 -13.66 -9.28 -7.75
C ALA A 65 -12.94 -9.84 -6.51
N ALA A 66 -11.69 -9.45 -6.29
CA ALA A 66 -10.92 -9.85 -5.11
C ALA A 66 -11.58 -9.33 -3.81
N LEU A 67 -11.90 -8.05 -3.75
CA LEU A 67 -12.49 -7.43 -2.56
C LEU A 67 -13.95 -7.84 -2.34
N ALA A 68 -14.69 -8.15 -3.39
CA ALA A 68 -16.05 -8.68 -3.27
C ALA A 68 -16.10 -10.02 -2.54
N GLY A 69 -15.00 -10.76 -2.48
CA GLY A 69 -14.87 -11.99 -1.71
C GLY A 69 -14.59 -11.80 -0.22
N LEU A 70 -14.43 -10.57 0.26
CA LEU A 70 -14.29 -10.29 1.69
C LEU A 70 -15.58 -10.63 2.45
N PRO A 71 -15.53 -10.83 3.78
CA PRO A 71 -16.66 -11.40 4.54
C PRO A 71 -18.01 -10.72 4.34
N ASP A 72 -18.04 -9.37 4.27
CA ASP A 72 -19.29 -8.63 4.11
C ASP A 72 -19.66 -8.37 2.64
N GLY A 73 -18.74 -8.60 1.71
CA GLY A 73 -18.99 -8.48 0.27
C GLY A 73 -19.34 -7.08 -0.22
N VAL A 74 -18.92 -6.04 0.49
CA VAL A 74 -19.28 -4.64 0.21
C VAL A 74 -18.84 -4.21 -1.20
N ALA A 75 -17.68 -4.64 -1.66
CA ALA A 75 -17.15 -4.26 -2.97
C ALA A 75 -17.96 -4.83 -4.15
N ALA A 76 -18.85 -5.80 -3.90
CA ALA A 76 -19.72 -6.35 -4.95
C ALA A 76 -20.61 -5.27 -5.60
N GLU A 77 -20.89 -4.17 -4.91
CA GLU A 77 -21.62 -3.03 -5.46
C GLU A 77 -20.91 -2.37 -6.65
N LEU A 78 -19.58 -2.54 -6.74
CA LEU A 78 -18.77 -2.00 -7.84
C LEU A 78 -18.65 -2.97 -9.01
N ALA A 79 -19.18 -4.18 -8.88
CA ALA A 79 -19.13 -5.18 -9.95
C ALA A 79 -19.89 -4.68 -11.19
N GLY A 80 -19.24 -4.80 -12.35
CA GLY A 80 -19.80 -4.33 -13.62
C GLY A 80 -19.47 -2.88 -13.97
N GLU A 81 -18.82 -2.15 -13.08
CA GLU A 81 -18.30 -0.82 -13.39
C GLU A 81 -16.89 -0.94 -13.99
N ASP A 82 -16.69 -0.36 -15.18
CA ASP A 82 -15.37 -0.34 -15.82
C ASP A 82 -14.43 0.68 -15.17
N ASP A 83 -14.99 1.75 -14.63
CA ASP A 83 -14.24 2.82 -13.96
C ASP A 83 -14.87 3.18 -12.61
N PRO A 84 -14.59 2.42 -11.55
CA PRO A 84 -15.06 2.75 -10.21
C PRO A 84 -14.59 4.11 -9.68
N PHE A 85 -13.48 4.63 -10.21
CA PHE A 85 -12.93 5.93 -9.82
C PHE A 85 -13.62 7.09 -10.53
N ALA A 86 -14.48 6.83 -11.53
CA ALA A 86 -15.22 7.84 -12.30
C ALA A 86 -14.33 8.94 -12.92
N GLY A 87 -13.14 8.54 -13.40
CA GLY A 87 -12.15 9.46 -13.97
C GLY A 87 -11.36 10.27 -12.94
N ASP A 88 -11.66 10.12 -11.66
CA ASP A 88 -10.95 10.82 -10.59
C ASP A 88 -9.78 9.98 -10.07
N LEU A 89 -8.59 10.27 -10.59
CA LEU A 89 -7.38 9.53 -10.24
C LEU A 89 -6.68 10.04 -8.97
N LEU A 90 -7.28 10.98 -8.25
CA LEU A 90 -6.71 11.56 -7.02
C LEU A 90 -7.41 11.08 -5.75
N HIS A 91 -8.56 10.44 -5.87
CA HIS A 91 -9.35 10.00 -4.71
C HIS A 91 -9.32 8.49 -4.53
N ALA A 92 -9.24 8.08 -3.26
CA ALA A 92 -9.36 6.69 -2.87
C ALA A 92 -10.83 6.25 -2.82
N ILE A 93 -11.06 4.98 -3.10
CA ILE A 93 -12.32 4.30 -2.80
C ILE A 93 -12.14 3.58 -1.47
N ARG A 94 -12.96 3.94 -0.48
CA ARG A 94 -12.94 3.28 0.81
C ARG A 94 -13.95 2.13 0.83
N ILE A 95 -13.45 0.93 1.06
CA ILE A 95 -14.25 -0.28 1.22
C ILE A 95 -14.31 -0.62 2.71
N ASN A 96 -15.44 -0.30 3.33
CA ASN A 96 -15.71 -0.66 4.72
C ASN A 96 -16.41 -2.03 4.78
N ASP A 97 -15.61 -3.06 4.80
CA ASP A 97 -16.05 -4.44 4.99
C ASP A 97 -15.88 -4.81 6.49
N GLU A 98 -15.57 -6.04 6.84
CA GLU A 98 -15.23 -6.41 8.21
C GLU A 98 -14.05 -5.58 8.74
N PHE A 99 -13.15 -5.19 7.87
CA PHE A 99 -12.09 -4.20 8.06
C PHE A 99 -12.07 -3.24 6.87
N THR A 100 -11.37 -2.12 6.99
CA THR A 100 -11.34 -1.09 5.95
C THR A 100 -10.14 -1.30 5.01
N VAL A 101 -10.44 -1.25 3.71
CA VAL A 101 -9.43 -1.19 2.64
C VAL A 101 -9.63 0.09 1.87
N ASP A 102 -8.59 0.91 1.77
CA ASP A 102 -8.55 2.08 0.90
C ASP A 102 -7.85 1.71 -0.40
N VAL A 103 -8.56 1.84 -1.51
CA VAL A 103 -8.08 1.50 -2.86
C VAL A 103 -7.81 2.80 -3.61
N MET A 104 -6.56 2.99 -4.04
CA MET A 104 -6.09 4.25 -4.61
C MET A 104 -5.55 4.07 -6.02
N PRO A 105 -5.95 4.92 -6.98
CA PRO A 105 -5.35 4.92 -8.32
C PRO A 105 -4.01 5.66 -8.38
N SER A 106 -3.75 6.49 -7.36
CA SER A 106 -2.49 7.21 -7.17
C SER A 106 -2.29 7.49 -5.68
N VAL A 107 -1.08 7.80 -5.27
CA VAL A 107 -0.77 8.17 -3.88
C VAL A 107 -0.01 9.49 -3.88
N ALA A 108 -0.55 10.51 -3.20
CA ALA A 108 0.04 11.86 -3.15
C ALA A 108 0.40 12.42 -4.54
N GLY A 109 -0.44 12.17 -5.53
CA GLY A 109 -0.23 12.58 -6.92
C GLY A 109 0.74 11.70 -7.72
N VAL A 110 1.34 10.67 -7.11
CA VAL A 110 2.21 9.71 -7.79
C VAL A 110 1.35 8.62 -8.41
N SER A 111 1.44 8.45 -9.74
CA SER A 111 0.64 7.48 -10.47
C SER A 111 1.00 6.04 -10.11
N PHE A 112 0.05 5.12 -10.31
CA PHE A 112 0.30 3.69 -10.11
C PHE A 112 1.49 3.19 -10.93
N ALA A 113 1.65 3.63 -12.17
CA ALA A 113 2.76 3.21 -13.02
C ALA A 113 4.13 3.51 -12.38
N ILE A 114 4.25 4.64 -11.71
CA ILE A 114 5.48 4.99 -10.97
C ILE A 114 5.60 4.19 -9.68
N LEU A 115 4.52 4.05 -8.93
CA LEU A 115 4.52 3.26 -7.69
C LEU A 115 4.90 1.80 -7.96
N GLU A 116 4.41 1.21 -9.05
CA GLU A 116 4.73 -0.16 -9.43
C GLU A 116 6.24 -0.37 -9.67
N GLN A 117 6.94 0.64 -10.20
CA GLN A 117 8.39 0.60 -10.40
C GLN A 117 9.17 0.56 -9.08
N HIS A 118 8.57 1.06 -8.00
CA HIS A 118 9.14 1.06 -6.66
C HIS A 118 8.57 -0.06 -5.77
N ALA A 119 7.87 -1.01 -6.35
CA ALA A 119 7.35 -2.16 -5.59
C ALA A 119 8.42 -3.24 -5.45
N GLU A 120 8.61 -3.70 -4.20
CA GLU A 120 9.40 -4.88 -3.87
C GLU A 120 8.47 -6.07 -3.64
N GLN A 121 8.80 -7.22 -4.20
CA GLN A 121 8.10 -8.47 -3.90
C GLN A 121 8.62 -9.02 -2.56
N LEU A 122 7.81 -8.91 -1.52
CA LEU A 122 8.13 -9.49 -0.22
C LEU A 122 7.34 -10.80 -0.06
N LEU A 123 8.02 -11.84 0.43
CA LEU A 123 7.37 -13.09 0.82
C LEU A 123 6.99 -12.98 2.30
N ILE A 124 5.69 -12.93 2.57
CA ILE A 124 5.15 -12.88 3.94
C ILE A 124 4.28 -14.12 4.12
N ASP A 125 4.70 -15.01 5.01
CA ASP A 125 4.08 -16.33 5.21
C ASP A 125 3.88 -17.11 3.90
N GLY A 126 4.90 -17.03 3.01
CA GLY A 126 4.88 -17.71 1.73
C GLY A 126 4.08 -17.04 0.63
N GLU A 127 3.39 -15.95 0.92
CA GLU A 127 2.60 -15.21 -0.07
C GLU A 127 3.42 -14.04 -0.63
N PRO A 128 3.57 -13.93 -1.97
CA PRO A 128 4.23 -12.78 -2.56
C PRO A 128 3.32 -11.55 -2.49
N ILE A 129 3.82 -10.50 -1.87
CA ILE A 129 3.09 -9.24 -1.74
C ILE A 129 3.95 -8.12 -2.32
N PRO A 130 3.48 -7.39 -3.35
CA PRO A 130 4.17 -6.21 -3.83
C PRO A 130 4.00 -5.08 -2.81
N VAL A 131 5.10 -4.65 -2.22
CA VAL A 131 5.13 -3.60 -1.20
C VAL A 131 5.93 -2.42 -1.71
N LEU A 132 5.40 -1.21 -1.57
CA LEU A 132 6.13 -0.01 -1.94
C LEU A 132 7.43 0.05 -1.13
N ASP A 133 8.55 0.28 -1.80
CA ASP A 133 9.85 0.35 -1.15
C ASP A 133 10.00 1.61 -0.26
N LEU A 134 11.05 1.65 0.53
CA LEU A 134 11.28 2.76 1.46
C LEU A 134 11.38 4.11 0.75
N GLN A 135 12.04 4.14 -0.41
CA GLN A 135 12.14 5.39 -1.19
C GLN A 135 10.78 5.81 -1.74
N GLY A 136 9.99 4.88 -2.27
CA GLY A 136 8.64 5.16 -2.75
C GLY A 136 7.73 5.66 -1.63
N LEU A 137 7.81 5.06 -0.46
CA LEU A 137 7.08 5.51 0.72
C LEU A 137 7.50 6.93 1.13
N LEU A 138 8.79 7.22 1.14
CA LEU A 138 9.29 8.56 1.44
C LEU A 138 8.77 9.59 0.43
N ASP A 139 8.85 9.28 -0.86
CA ASP A 139 8.41 10.18 -1.94
C ASP A 139 6.92 10.53 -1.84
N THR A 140 6.10 9.62 -1.32
CA THR A 140 4.66 9.86 -1.11
C THR A 140 4.35 10.68 0.14
N LYS A 141 5.29 10.84 1.08
CA LYS A 141 5.06 11.50 2.37
C LYS A 141 5.79 12.82 2.55
N GLN A 142 6.93 13.00 1.91
CA GLN A 142 7.81 14.15 2.17
C GLN A 142 7.23 15.50 1.78
N GLN A 143 6.24 15.53 0.88
CA GLN A 143 5.55 16.75 0.45
C GLN A 143 4.33 17.08 1.32
N SER A 144 3.93 16.18 2.20
CA SER A 144 2.76 16.37 3.05
C SER A 144 3.08 17.30 4.22
N GLU A 145 2.15 18.18 4.53
CA GLU A 145 2.22 19.05 5.71
C GLU A 145 1.63 18.39 6.97
N ARG A 146 1.03 17.20 6.84
CA ARG A 146 0.45 16.48 7.97
C ARG A 146 1.56 16.05 8.94
N PRO A 147 1.41 16.32 10.27
CA PRO A 147 2.42 15.90 11.25
C PRO A 147 2.71 14.40 11.23
N LYS A 148 1.69 13.58 11.00
CA LYS A 148 1.81 12.13 10.89
C LYS A 148 2.70 11.72 9.72
N ASP A 149 2.51 12.33 8.54
CA ASP A 149 3.31 12.04 7.36
C ASP A 149 4.74 12.57 7.51
N GLN A 150 4.93 13.70 8.18
CA GLN A 150 6.26 14.23 8.49
C GLN A 150 7.02 13.31 9.44
N ALA A 151 6.35 12.78 10.45
CA ALA A 151 6.94 11.79 11.38
C ALA A 151 7.33 10.51 10.64
N ASP A 152 6.48 10.01 9.75
CA ASP A 152 6.78 8.85 8.91
C ASP A 152 7.97 9.13 7.98
N ALA A 153 8.01 10.31 7.36
CA ALA A 153 9.11 10.71 6.49
C ALA A 153 10.45 10.73 7.24
N ALA A 154 10.45 11.20 8.49
CA ALA A 154 11.64 11.19 9.32
C ALA A 154 12.14 9.77 9.61
N LEU A 155 11.24 8.85 9.95
CA LEU A 155 11.57 7.43 10.16
C LEU A 155 12.10 6.79 8.87
N LEU A 156 11.51 7.10 7.73
CA LEU A 156 11.92 6.58 6.44
C LEU A 156 13.32 7.08 6.04
N ARG A 157 13.61 8.35 6.25
CA ARG A 157 14.95 8.90 6.01
C ARG A 157 16.01 8.23 6.87
N GLU A 158 15.68 7.97 8.14
CA GLU A 158 16.56 7.27 9.06
C GLU A 158 16.80 5.82 8.60
N ALA A 159 15.76 5.11 8.21
CA ALA A 159 15.86 3.75 7.71
C ALA A 159 16.70 3.68 6.42
N LEU A 160 16.49 4.60 5.49
CA LEU A 160 17.27 4.69 4.24
C LEU A 160 18.74 4.99 4.52
N ALA A 161 19.03 5.87 5.47
CA ALA A 161 20.40 6.20 5.86
C ALA A 161 21.14 5.00 6.43
N ARG A 162 20.45 4.10 7.15
CA ARG A 162 21.05 2.86 7.70
C ARG A 162 21.37 1.84 6.62
N LEU A 163 20.62 1.84 5.51
CA LEU A 163 20.83 0.93 4.39
C LEU A 163 21.90 1.42 3.41
N SER A 164 22.18 2.73 3.39
CA SER A 164 23.26 3.28 2.58
C SER A 164 24.58 2.85 3.18
N PRO A 165 25.51 2.19 2.41
CA PRO A 165 26.83 1.87 2.94
C PRO A 165 27.52 3.19 3.33
N ALA A 166 28.16 3.20 4.52
CA ALA A 166 28.99 4.31 4.94
C ALA A 166 30.02 4.57 3.81
N PRO A 167 30.28 5.84 3.43
CA PRO A 167 31.30 6.11 2.44
C PRO A 167 32.60 5.49 2.93
N LEU A 168 33.21 4.64 2.08
CA LEU A 168 34.52 4.12 2.34
C LEU A 168 35.44 5.32 2.57
N LEU A 169 35.93 5.46 3.80
CA LEU A 169 36.98 6.41 4.09
C LEU A 169 38.13 6.02 3.17
N SER A 170 38.48 6.90 2.25
CA SER A 170 39.70 6.72 1.46
C SER A 170 40.84 6.53 2.46
N PRO A 171 41.70 5.51 2.28
CA PRO A 171 42.85 5.41 3.15
C PRO A 171 43.58 6.73 3.10
N LEU A 172 43.80 7.32 4.28
CA LEU A 172 44.64 8.50 4.40
C LEU A 172 45.96 8.15 3.70
N ASP A 173 46.28 8.87 2.63
CA ASP A 173 47.58 8.82 2.03
C ASP A 173 48.57 9.14 3.14
N SER A 174 49.26 8.11 3.65
CA SER A 174 50.37 8.29 4.51
C SER A 174 51.55 8.72 3.64
N GLY A 175 51.45 10.01 3.25
CA GLY A 175 52.60 10.68 2.65
C GLY A 175 53.69 10.78 3.68
N SER A 176 54.77 10.08 3.45
CA SER A 176 56.02 10.22 4.12
C SER A 176 56.61 11.59 3.83
#